data_4265f741a5e315dc09667827d08e6801
#
_entry.id   4265f741a5e315dc09667827d08e6801
#
_cell.length_a   1.000
_cell.length_b   1.000
_cell.length_c   1.000
_cell.angle_alpha   90.00
_cell.angle_beta   90.00
_cell.angle_gamma   90.00
#
_symmetry.space_group_name_H-M   'P 1'
#
loop_
_entity.id
_entity.type
_entity.pdbx_description
1 polymer ?
#
loop_
_entity_poly.entity_id
_entity_poly.type
_entity_poly.pdbx_seq_one_letter_code
_entity_poly.pdbx_strand_id
1 'polypeptide(L)'
;MSKGVSGVNHVDGMLPIPQLFAYGLQHVLAMYAGAVAVPIIIAQAMHLPIEDLIRLITADLFTCGVATLIQTLGFGPVGGRIPLIQGVTFASVGPMILIGQQHDINTIYGAIIVAGLFTFLVAPFFSRLIRLFPPVVTGTIITIIGINLMPVAVNWMGGGVGNKNFGDPLYIALGVATFILVILTYRFGKGFLGNLAILVGLILGTALAMICGITDFSEVGRSQWVSVITPFYFGLPTFDFASIISMIIVMLVVMVETTGDSIAVGEIVDKPIGQKELAAVLRADGLSTLIGGILNSFPYTAFAQNVGLIAVTRVKSRFVVAASGVILILLGLFPKLAAVVACIPNAVLGGAGIAMFGMIIASGIRSLGKVSFDGNYNLMLVAISIGVSMIPLAAPQFYAHFPAWAQILLKSGITAGSIVAVLLNVVFNGFGYKTVNEPNRATRKYRHFTRFKGYPKHFYQ
;
A
#
# COMPACT_ATOMS: atom_id res chain seq x y z
N MET A 1 28.82 23.44 16.25
CA MET A 1 29.05 23.96 14.87
C MET A 1 29.14 22.77 13.92
N SER A 2 28.00 22.31 13.37
CA SER A 2 27.99 21.28 12.32
C SER A 2 28.26 21.96 11.00
N LYS A 3 29.39 21.63 10.35
CA LYS A 3 29.66 22.02 8.98
C LYS A 3 28.56 21.43 8.12
N GLY A 4 27.66 22.27 7.62
CA GLY A 4 26.60 21.90 6.73
C GLY A 4 27.18 21.28 5.46
N VAL A 5 26.71 20.08 5.16
CA VAL A 5 26.92 19.41 3.88
C VAL A 5 26.08 20.16 2.83
N SER A 6 26.64 21.22 2.28
CA SER A 6 25.96 22.15 1.35
C SER A 6 25.76 21.61 -0.09
N GLY A 7 25.90 20.30 -0.31
CA GLY A 7 25.78 19.68 -1.64
C GLY A 7 24.69 18.63 -1.81
N VAL A 8 23.89 18.30 -0.79
CA VAL A 8 23.08 17.06 -0.77
C VAL A 8 21.57 17.31 -0.84
N ASN A 9 21.14 18.53 -1.09
CA ASN A 9 19.71 18.90 -1.04
C ASN A 9 18.97 18.78 -2.39
N HIS A 10 19.54 18.04 -3.36
CA HIS A 10 18.92 17.84 -4.66
C HIS A 10 18.56 16.38 -4.90
N VAL A 11 17.47 16.15 -5.64
CA VAL A 11 16.99 14.80 -6.00
C VAL A 11 18.08 13.96 -6.67
N ASP A 12 18.90 14.58 -7.49
CA ASP A 12 20.02 13.93 -8.21
C ASP A 12 21.37 14.04 -7.47
N GLY A 13 21.37 14.47 -6.21
CA GLY A 13 22.56 14.55 -5.36
C GLY A 13 23.05 13.17 -4.93
N MET A 14 24.33 12.86 -5.17
CA MET A 14 24.96 11.62 -4.73
C MET A 14 25.54 11.79 -3.34
N LEU A 15 25.16 10.91 -2.42
CA LEU A 15 25.77 10.82 -1.08
C LEU A 15 26.98 9.87 -1.11
N PRO A 16 27.89 9.95 -0.14
CA PRO A 16 28.91 8.91 0.07
C PRO A 16 28.26 7.53 0.21
N ILE A 17 28.88 6.50 -0.37
CA ILE A 17 28.35 5.14 -0.41
C ILE A 17 27.87 4.63 0.95
N PRO A 18 28.62 4.78 2.08
CA PRO A 18 28.13 4.32 3.37
C PRO A 18 26.84 5.02 3.83
N GLN A 19 26.68 6.31 3.52
CA GLN A 19 25.47 7.06 3.85
C GLN A 19 24.29 6.66 2.96
N LEU A 20 24.52 6.40 1.66
CA LEU A 20 23.50 5.87 0.75
C LEU A 20 22.89 4.59 1.31
N PHE A 21 23.73 3.64 1.71
CA PHE A 21 23.26 2.36 2.25
C PHE A 21 22.65 2.50 3.65
N ALA A 22 23.18 3.37 4.52
CA ALA A 22 22.60 3.60 5.84
C ALA A 22 21.18 4.20 5.76
N TYR A 23 20.98 5.24 4.95
CA TYR A 23 19.64 5.81 4.72
C TYR A 23 18.77 4.88 3.88
N GLY A 24 19.36 4.17 2.91
CA GLY A 24 18.66 3.15 2.13
C GLY A 24 18.09 2.03 3.03
N LEU A 25 18.86 1.56 3.98
CA LEU A 25 18.41 0.57 4.96
C LEU A 25 17.23 1.11 5.80
N GLN A 26 17.23 2.39 6.16
CA GLN A 26 16.08 2.98 6.85
C GLN A 26 14.79 2.89 6.04
N HIS A 27 14.86 3.14 4.74
CA HIS A 27 13.71 2.97 3.85
C HIS A 27 13.24 1.52 3.79
N VAL A 28 14.16 0.56 3.69
CA VAL A 28 13.83 -0.87 3.71
C VAL A 28 13.14 -1.25 5.01
N LEU A 29 13.71 -0.89 6.16
CA LEU A 29 13.15 -1.23 7.47
C LEU A 29 11.76 -0.62 7.69
N ALA A 30 11.51 0.59 7.17
CA ALA A 30 10.21 1.25 7.30
C ALA A 30 9.09 0.55 6.51
N MET A 31 9.40 -0.03 5.34
CA MET A 31 8.43 -0.73 4.49
C MET A 31 8.36 -2.24 4.75
N TYR A 32 9.37 -2.84 5.38
CA TYR A 32 9.59 -4.29 5.42
C TYR A 32 8.37 -5.06 5.93
N ALA A 33 7.79 -4.62 7.05
CA ALA A 33 6.62 -5.27 7.63
C ALA A 33 5.41 -5.25 6.67
N GLY A 34 5.21 -4.14 5.95
CA GLY A 34 4.16 -4.03 4.94
C GLY A 34 4.41 -4.92 3.72
N ALA A 35 5.64 -4.98 3.23
CA ALA A 35 6.01 -5.80 2.09
C ALA A 35 5.76 -7.29 2.36
N VAL A 36 6.23 -7.82 3.49
CA VAL A 36 6.09 -9.25 3.79
C VAL A 36 4.66 -9.67 4.18
N ALA A 37 3.80 -8.74 4.55
CA ALA A 37 2.44 -9.06 4.97
C ALA A 37 1.59 -9.64 3.83
N VAL A 38 1.70 -9.10 2.62
CA VAL A 38 0.90 -9.57 1.47
C VAL A 38 1.23 -11.01 1.09
N PRO A 39 2.51 -11.43 0.90
CA PRO A 39 2.87 -12.83 0.71
C PRO A 39 2.29 -13.76 1.79
N ILE A 40 2.37 -13.37 3.06
CA ILE A 40 1.85 -14.15 4.19
C ILE A 40 0.34 -14.33 4.07
N ILE A 41 -0.40 -13.24 3.80
CA ILE A 41 -1.87 -13.29 3.67
C ILE A 41 -2.27 -14.23 2.53
N ILE A 42 -1.63 -14.10 1.37
CA ILE A 42 -1.97 -14.91 0.19
C ILE A 42 -1.61 -16.37 0.42
N ALA A 43 -0.42 -16.67 0.94
CA ALA A 43 -0.01 -18.03 1.23
C ALA A 43 -0.96 -18.73 2.21
N GLN A 44 -1.39 -18.05 3.26
CA GLN A 44 -2.35 -18.58 4.22
C GLN A 44 -3.74 -18.75 3.63
N ALA A 45 -4.23 -17.79 2.85
CA ALA A 45 -5.54 -17.87 2.20
C ALA A 45 -5.61 -19.00 1.16
N MET A 46 -4.48 -19.34 0.54
CA MET A 46 -4.33 -20.41 -0.44
C MET A 46 -3.86 -21.73 0.19
N HIS A 47 -3.66 -21.77 1.52
CA HIS A 47 -3.14 -22.93 2.26
C HIS A 47 -1.82 -23.48 1.69
N LEU A 48 -0.92 -22.57 1.26
CA LEU A 48 0.37 -22.96 0.71
C LEU A 48 1.31 -23.47 1.81
N PRO A 49 2.20 -24.42 1.49
CA PRO A 49 3.23 -24.89 2.41
C PRO A 49 4.24 -23.77 2.71
N ILE A 50 4.98 -23.92 3.82
CA ILE A 50 5.91 -22.89 4.31
C ILE A 50 7.03 -22.61 3.31
N GLU A 51 7.45 -23.59 2.55
CA GLU A 51 8.47 -23.44 1.50
C GLU A 51 8.01 -22.50 0.40
N ASP A 52 6.73 -22.58 0.00
CA ASP A 52 6.14 -21.69 -0.99
C ASP A 52 5.94 -20.28 -0.42
N LEU A 53 5.56 -20.14 0.86
CA LEU A 53 5.53 -18.85 1.54
C LEU A 53 6.92 -18.18 1.52
N ILE A 54 7.99 -18.93 1.84
CA ILE A 54 9.37 -18.41 1.79
C ILE A 54 9.72 -17.94 0.38
N ARG A 55 9.33 -18.69 -0.66
CA ARG A 55 9.52 -18.30 -2.06
C ARG A 55 8.75 -17.05 -2.42
N LEU A 56 7.49 -16.91 -1.99
CA LEU A 56 6.69 -15.72 -2.22
C LEU A 56 7.32 -14.49 -1.56
N ILE A 57 7.81 -14.61 -0.32
CA ILE A 57 8.49 -13.50 0.38
C ILE A 57 9.78 -13.12 -0.36
N THR A 58 10.60 -14.10 -0.78
CA THR A 58 11.85 -13.81 -1.50
C THR A 58 11.59 -13.19 -2.87
N ALA A 59 10.60 -13.70 -3.62
CA ALA A 59 10.19 -13.15 -4.91
C ALA A 59 9.69 -11.72 -4.77
N ASP A 60 8.90 -11.47 -3.71
CA ASP A 60 8.38 -10.14 -3.44
C ASP A 60 9.47 -9.13 -3.09
N LEU A 61 10.33 -9.44 -2.13
CA LEU A 61 11.43 -8.55 -1.76
C LEU A 61 12.36 -8.26 -2.94
N PHE A 62 12.69 -9.28 -3.74
CA PHE A 62 13.49 -9.11 -4.95
C PHE A 62 12.81 -8.16 -5.94
N THR A 63 11.53 -8.39 -6.22
CA THR A 63 10.78 -7.61 -7.19
C THR A 63 10.51 -6.19 -6.66
N CYS A 64 10.27 -6.00 -5.34
CA CYS A 64 10.24 -4.68 -4.70
C CYS A 64 11.53 -3.90 -4.99
N GLY A 65 12.68 -4.57 -4.90
CA GLY A 65 13.97 -3.96 -5.20
C GLY A 65 14.11 -3.56 -6.67
N VAL A 66 13.74 -4.45 -7.60
CA VAL A 66 13.73 -4.16 -9.04
C VAL A 66 12.78 -3.01 -9.36
N ALA A 67 11.55 -3.04 -8.83
CA ALA A 67 10.55 -2.00 -8.99
C ALA A 67 11.05 -0.64 -8.50
N THR A 68 11.70 -0.62 -7.33
CA THR A 68 12.29 0.59 -6.74
C THR A 68 13.42 1.15 -7.61
N LEU A 69 14.27 0.29 -8.19
CA LEU A 69 15.31 0.73 -9.12
C LEU A 69 14.70 1.30 -10.42
N ILE A 70 13.70 0.64 -10.98
CA ILE A 70 12.97 1.14 -12.15
C ILE A 70 12.39 2.54 -11.86
N GLN A 71 11.78 2.73 -10.70
CA GLN A 71 11.14 3.99 -10.33
C GLN A 71 12.15 5.11 -10.08
N THR A 72 13.25 4.82 -9.38
CA THR A 72 14.22 5.83 -8.93
C THR A 72 15.28 6.18 -9.98
N LEU A 73 15.78 5.19 -10.70
CA LEU A 73 16.78 5.42 -11.75
C LEU A 73 16.12 5.82 -13.07
N GLY A 74 15.05 5.15 -13.44
CA GLY A 74 14.27 5.40 -14.65
C GLY A 74 15.04 5.12 -15.94
N PHE A 75 14.33 4.71 -16.99
CA PHE A 75 14.88 4.55 -18.33
C PHE A 75 13.84 4.94 -19.38
N GLY A 76 14.24 5.67 -20.38
CA GLY A 76 13.32 6.19 -21.39
C GLY A 76 12.13 6.89 -20.76
N PRO A 77 10.87 6.46 -21.08
CA PRO A 77 9.65 7.06 -20.54
C PRO A 77 9.15 6.38 -19.24
N VAL A 78 9.95 5.55 -18.58
CA VAL A 78 9.61 4.77 -17.40
C VAL A 78 10.41 5.25 -16.21
N GLY A 79 9.75 5.39 -15.05
CA GLY A 79 10.35 5.82 -13.78
C GLY A 79 10.35 7.33 -13.58
N GLY A 80 9.85 7.76 -12.43
CA GLY A 80 9.70 9.18 -12.06
C GLY A 80 11.03 9.89 -11.74
N ARG A 81 12.10 9.13 -11.50
CA ARG A 81 13.41 9.66 -11.08
C ARG A 81 13.31 10.54 -9.85
N ILE A 82 12.52 10.09 -8.90
CA ILE A 82 12.29 10.70 -7.58
C ILE A 82 12.55 9.65 -6.49
N PRO A 83 12.77 10.05 -5.24
CA PRO A 83 13.00 9.12 -4.14
C PRO A 83 11.69 8.45 -3.69
N LEU A 84 11.11 7.63 -4.54
CA LEU A 84 9.85 6.92 -4.31
C LEU A 84 10.13 5.41 -4.31
N ILE A 85 9.95 4.77 -3.16
CA ILE A 85 10.11 3.32 -3.02
C ILE A 85 8.85 2.60 -3.50
N GLN A 86 9.03 1.44 -4.08
CA GLN A 86 7.95 0.58 -4.58
C GLN A 86 7.79 -0.64 -3.69
N GLY A 87 6.55 -1.01 -3.43
CA GLY A 87 6.22 -2.25 -2.71
C GLY A 87 4.85 -2.77 -3.11
N VAL A 88 4.48 -3.92 -2.60
CA VAL A 88 3.21 -4.56 -2.92
C VAL A 88 2.02 -3.76 -2.38
N THR A 89 0.95 -3.69 -3.15
CA THR A 89 -0.27 -3.01 -2.73
C THR A 89 -1.19 -3.91 -1.92
N PHE A 90 -1.74 -3.38 -0.85
CA PHE A 90 -2.80 -4.05 -0.07
C PHE A 90 -4.16 -4.05 -0.79
N ALA A 91 -4.36 -3.17 -1.77
CA ALA A 91 -5.61 -3.09 -2.53
C ALA A 91 -5.91 -4.38 -3.31
N SER A 92 -4.87 -5.13 -3.70
CA SER A 92 -5.00 -6.38 -4.46
C SER A 92 -5.32 -7.61 -3.60
N VAL A 93 -5.14 -7.55 -2.28
CA VAL A 93 -5.22 -8.72 -1.40
C VAL A 93 -6.59 -9.39 -1.47
N GLY A 94 -7.67 -8.63 -1.28
CA GLY A 94 -9.03 -9.18 -1.33
C GLY A 94 -9.37 -9.84 -2.68
N PRO A 95 -9.18 -9.14 -3.82
CA PRO A 95 -9.33 -9.73 -5.15
C PRO A 95 -8.47 -10.98 -5.37
N MET A 96 -7.18 -10.97 -5.01
CA MET A 96 -6.30 -12.11 -5.19
C MET A 96 -6.77 -13.35 -4.39
N ILE A 97 -7.21 -13.16 -3.15
CA ILE A 97 -7.78 -14.26 -2.35
C ILE A 97 -8.98 -14.88 -3.06
N LEU A 98 -9.91 -14.07 -3.56
CA LEU A 98 -11.10 -14.57 -4.24
C LEU A 98 -10.77 -15.28 -5.55
N ILE A 99 -9.87 -14.72 -6.36
CA ILE A 99 -9.40 -15.35 -7.59
C ILE A 99 -8.76 -16.71 -7.27
N GLY A 100 -7.85 -16.74 -6.29
CA GLY A 100 -7.18 -17.96 -5.91
C GLY A 100 -8.11 -19.04 -5.35
N GLN A 101 -9.16 -18.67 -4.59
CA GLN A 101 -10.15 -19.58 -4.04
C GLN A 101 -11.14 -20.11 -5.09
N GLN A 102 -11.43 -19.34 -6.15
CA GLN A 102 -12.36 -19.74 -7.21
C GLN A 102 -11.67 -20.48 -8.37
N HIS A 103 -10.40 -20.19 -8.58
CA HIS A 103 -9.56 -20.76 -9.62
C HIS A 103 -8.29 -21.36 -8.99
N ASP A 104 -7.15 -20.73 -9.22
CA ASP A 104 -5.86 -21.13 -8.71
C ASP A 104 -4.87 -19.93 -8.63
N ILE A 105 -3.66 -20.20 -8.14
CA ILE A 105 -2.60 -19.20 -8.04
C ILE A 105 -2.11 -18.74 -9.43
N ASN A 106 -2.18 -19.58 -10.45
CA ASN A 106 -1.75 -19.24 -11.82
C ASN A 106 -2.69 -18.21 -12.45
N THR A 107 -3.99 -18.29 -12.12
CA THR A 107 -4.99 -17.30 -12.54
C THR A 107 -4.75 -15.93 -11.86
N ILE A 108 -4.29 -15.92 -10.60
CA ILE A 108 -3.86 -14.68 -9.94
C ILE A 108 -2.75 -14.03 -10.77
N TYR A 109 -1.70 -14.79 -11.13
CA TYR A 109 -0.57 -14.24 -11.89
C TYR A 109 -0.96 -13.81 -13.31
N GLY A 110 -1.85 -14.53 -13.97
CA GLY A 110 -2.41 -14.13 -15.27
C GLY A 110 -3.11 -12.77 -15.19
N ALA A 111 -3.94 -12.58 -14.17
CA ALA A 111 -4.64 -11.33 -13.94
C ALA A 111 -3.67 -10.17 -13.60
N ILE A 112 -2.63 -10.42 -12.79
CA ILE A 112 -1.59 -9.45 -12.44
C ILE A 112 -0.83 -8.99 -13.69
N ILE A 113 -0.38 -9.94 -14.55
CA ILE A 113 0.37 -9.62 -15.78
C ILE A 113 -0.45 -8.71 -16.69
N VAL A 114 -1.73 -9.07 -16.94
CA VAL A 114 -2.59 -8.26 -17.81
C VAL A 114 -2.89 -6.90 -17.21
N ALA A 115 -3.17 -6.83 -15.91
CA ALA A 115 -3.41 -5.57 -15.22
C ALA A 115 -2.16 -4.66 -15.18
N GLY A 116 -0.96 -5.23 -15.03
CA GLY A 116 0.29 -4.51 -15.14
C GLY A 116 0.52 -3.93 -16.54
N LEU A 117 0.26 -4.74 -17.58
CA LEU A 117 0.33 -4.28 -18.97
C LEU A 117 -0.69 -3.17 -19.25
N PHE A 118 -1.93 -3.34 -18.77
CA PHE A 118 -2.98 -2.32 -18.87
C PHE A 118 -2.52 -1.01 -18.26
N THR A 119 -1.99 -1.04 -17.03
CA THR A 119 -1.50 0.14 -16.31
C THR A 119 -0.40 0.84 -17.08
N PHE A 120 0.57 0.08 -17.60
CA PHE A 120 1.67 0.60 -18.41
C PHE A 120 1.16 1.35 -19.65
N LEU A 121 0.20 0.78 -20.37
CA LEU A 121 -0.38 1.36 -21.60
C LEU A 121 -1.27 2.56 -21.31
N VAL A 122 -2.03 2.53 -20.21
CA VAL A 122 -3.00 3.60 -19.88
C VAL A 122 -2.34 4.78 -19.15
N ALA A 123 -1.17 4.59 -18.56
CA ALA A 123 -0.46 5.64 -17.79
C ALA A 123 -0.40 7.02 -18.48
N PRO A 124 -0.11 7.15 -19.80
CA PRO A 124 -0.09 8.46 -20.46
C PRO A 124 -1.45 9.17 -20.50
N PHE A 125 -2.53 8.39 -20.48
CA PHE A 125 -3.91 8.89 -20.57
C PHE A 125 -4.54 9.10 -19.20
N PHE A 126 -3.87 8.67 -18.13
CA PHE A 126 -4.41 8.67 -16.77
C PHE A 126 -4.79 10.08 -16.27
N SER A 127 -4.14 11.13 -16.77
CA SER A 127 -4.51 12.51 -16.46
C SER A 127 -5.98 12.85 -16.78
N ARG A 128 -6.62 12.10 -17.70
CA ARG A 128 -8.04 12.21 -17.99
C ARG A 128 -8.89 11.40 -17.01
N LEU A 129 -8.40 10.23 -16.60
CA LEU A 129 -9.08 9.31 -15.66
C LEU A 129 -9.03 9.81 -14.23
N ILE A 130 -8.01 10.57 -13.83
CA ILE A 130 -7.85 11.08 -12.46
C ILE A 130 -9.06 11.90 -12.00
N ARG A 131 -9.81 12.49 -12.93
CA ARG A 131 -11.06 13.21 -12.64
C ARG A 131 -12.15 12.34 -12.01
N LEU A 132 -12.10 11.03 -12.22
CA LEU A 132 -13.03 10.05 -11.62
C LEU A 132 -12.66 9.73 -10.17
N PHE A 133 -11.45 10.10 -9.74
CA PHE A 133 -10.87 9.78 -8.44
C PHE A 133 -10.53 11.04 -7.63
N PRO A 134 -11.50 11.94 -7.37
CA PRO A 134 -11.27 13.06 -6.48
C PRO A 134 -10.96 12.57 -5.05
N PRO A 135 -10.45 13.43 -4.16
CA PRO A 135 -10.09 13.05 -2.79
C PRO A 135 -11.18 12.31 -2.01
N VAL A 136 -12.46 12.59 -2.27
CA VAL A 136 -13.57 11.86 -1.65
C VAL A 136 -13.60 10.39 -2.07
N VAL A 137 -13.37 10.08 -3.35
CA VAL A 137 -13.33 8.71 -3.87
C VAL A 137 -12.07 8.01 -3.35
N THR A 138 -10.90 8.63 -3.51
CA THR A 138 -9.63 8.06 -3.10
C THR A 138 -9.59 7.78 -1.59
N GLY A 139 -9.99 8.76 -0.77
CA GLY A 139 -10.04 8.59 0.69
C GLY A 139 -11.01 7.50 1.12
N THR A 140 -12.18 7.42 0.45
CA THR A 140 -13.15 6.33 0.69
C THR A 140 -12.55 4.96 0.37
N ILE A 141 -11.91 4.82 -0.77
CA ILE A 141 -11.31 3.53 -1.20
C ILE A 141 -10.19 3.11 -0.25
N ILE A 142 -9.28 4.02 0.13
CA ILE A 142 -8.20 3.71 1.09
C ILE A 142 -8.79 3.27 2.44
N THR A 143 -9.85 3.93 2.91
CA THR A 143 -10.55 3.53 4.13
C THR A 143 -11.15 2.13 4.00
N ILE A 144 -11.79 1.83 2.88
CA ILE A 144 -12.35 0.52 2.55
C ILE A 144 -11.27 -0.57 2.57
N ILE A 145 -10.10 -0.32 1.99
CA ILE A 145 -8.98 -1.28 1.99
C ILE A 145 -8.61 -1.67 3.41
N GLY A 146 -8.39 -0.69 4.29
CA GLY A 146 -8.02 -0.96 5.67
C GLY A 146 -9.12 -1.71 6.45
N ILE A 147 -10.39 -1.35 6.25
CA ILE A 147 -11.53 -2.04 6.88
C ILE A 147 -11.61 -3.50 6.41
N ASN A 148 -11.47 -3.76 5.12
CA ASN A 148 -11.56 -5.11 4.55
C ASN A 148 -10.38 -6.02 4.96
N LEU A 149 -9.25 -5.45 5.34
CA LEU A 149 -8.10 -6.21 5.85
C LEU A 149 -8.16 -6.46 7.36
N MET A 150 -8.98 -5.72 8.11
CA MET A 150 -9.06 -5.87 9.56
C MET A 150 -9.42 -7.30 10.01
N PRO A 151 -10.36 -8.03 9.37
CA PRO A 151 -10.64 -9.42 9.72
C PRO A 151 -9.42 -10.34 9.62
N VAL A 152 -8.48 -10.07 8.70
CA VAL A 152 -7.22 -10.84 8.59
C VAL A 152 -6.40 -10.69 9.87
N ALA A 153 -6.22 -9.44 10.35
CA ALA A 153 -5.47 -9.18 11.58
C ALA A 153 -6.14 -9.81 12.82
N VAL A 154 -7.47 -9.76 12.89
CA VAL A 154 -8.23 -10.37 13.99
C VAL A 154 -8.11 -11.90 13.98
N ASN A 155 -8.21 -12.52 12.80
CA ASN A 155 -8.01 -13.96 12.64
C ASN A 155 -6.59 -14.37 13.02
N TRP A 156 -5.58 -13.61 12.63
CA TRP A 156 -4.21 -13.84 13.04
C TRP A 156 -4.04 -13.73 14.56
N MET A 157 -4.63 -12.71 15.20
CA MET A 157 -4.56 -12.55 16.66
C MET A 157 -5.17 -13.73 17.39
N GLY A 158 -6.20 -14.35 16.82
CA GLY A 158 -6.81 -15.58 17.35
C GLY A 158 -5.97 -16.84 17.13
N GLY A 159 -4.83 -16.76 16.48
CA GLY A 159 -3.95 -17.91 16.19
C GLY A 159 -3.96 -18.39 14.74
N GLY A 160 -4.75 -17.76 13.86
CA GLY A 160 -4.87 -18.08 12.44
C GLY A 160 -6.07 -18.98 12.09
N VAL A 161 -6.54 -18.83 10.85
CA VAL A 161 -7.67 -19.62 10.33
C VAL A 161 -7.35 -21.11 10.33
N GLY A 162 -8.28 -21.93 10.79
CA GLY A 162 -8.12 -23.40 10.83
C GLY A 162 -7.30 -23.92 12.03
N ASN A 163 -6.80 -23.06 12.90
CA ASN A 163 -6.15 -23.47 14.13
C ASN A 163 -7.18 -24.09 15.10
N LYS A 164 -6.89 -25.31 15.60
CA LYS A 164 -7.76 -26.02 16.57
C LYS A 164 -7.95 -25.23 17.86
N ASN A 165 -6.94 -24.45 18.25
CA ASN A 165 -6.95 -23.63 19.45
C ASN A 165 -7.25 -22.15 19.12
N PHE A 166 -8.03 -21.89 18.07
CA PHE A 166 -8.41 -20.52 17.71
C PHE A 166 -9.10 -19.82 18.86
N GLY A 167 -8.65 -18.61 19.20
CA GLY A 167 -9.19 -17.84 20.32
C GLY A 167 -8.60 -18.20 21.69
N ASP A 168 -7.57 -19.03 21.74
CA ASP A 168 -6.85 -19.32 22.99
C ASP A 168 -6.38 -18.01 23.63
N PRO A 169 -6.64 -17.82 24.96
CA PRO A 169 -6.21 -16.63 25.70
C PRO A 169 -4.72 -16.29 25.54
N LEU A 170 -3.85 -17.30 25.38
CA LEU A 170 -2.40 -17.10 25.19
C LEU A 170 -2.11 -16.43 23.84
N TYR A 171 -2.78 -16.85 22.76
CA TYR A 171 -2.61 -16.20 21.44
C TYR A 171 -3.11 -14.75 21.47
N ILE A 172 -4.31 -14.54 22.06
CA ILE A 172 -4.86 -13.19 22.20
C ILE A 172 -3.95 -12.30 23.05
N ALA A 173 -3.47 -12.80 24.19
CA ALA A 173 -2.56 -12.07 25.07
C ALA A 173 -1.26 -11.69 24.34
N LEU A 174 -0.68 -12.61 23.55
CA LEU A 174 0.52 -12.36 22.75
C LEU A 174 0.28 -11.30 21.67
N GLY A 175 -0.86 -11.38 20.98
CA GLY A 175 -1.27 -10.38 20.00
C GLY A 175 -1.48 -9.00 20.62
N VAL A 176 -2.18 -8.93 21.77
CA VAL A 176 -2.37 -7.68 22.53
C VAL A 176 -1.04 -7.13 23.02
N ALA A 177 -0.15 -7.97 23.54
CA ALA A 177 1.19 -7.54 23.96
C ALA A 177 1.99 -6.96 22.79
N THR A 178 1.96 -7.62 21.61
CA THR A 178 2.59 -7.10 20.39
C THR A 178 1.99 -5.76 19.98
N PHE A 179 0.67 -5.62 20.00
CA PHE A 179 -0.02 -4.37 19.68
C PHE A 179 0.39 -3.23 20.65
N ILE A 180 0.46 -3.52 21.94
CA ILE A 180 0.94 -2.57 22.95
C ILE A 180 2.39 -2.17 22.68
N LEU A 181 3.27 -3.12 22.33
CA LEU A 181 4.67 -2.83 21.97
C LEU A 181 4.76 -1.90 20.76
N VAL A 182 3.92 -2.09 19.74
CA VAL A 182 3.83 -1.16 18.60
C VAL A 182 3.44 0.25 19.07
N ILE A 183 2.40 0.38 19.91
CA ILE A 183 1.94 1.68 20.43
C ILE A 183 3.05 2.35 21.27
N LEU A 184 3.69 1.62 22.16
CA LEU A 184 4.76 2.16 23.02
C LEU A 184 5.95 2.61 22.16
N THR A 185 6.34 1.81 21.18
CA THR A 185 7.42 2.18 20.24
C THR A 185 7.06 3.42 19.44
N TYR A 186 5.82 3.52 18.94
CA TYR A 186 5.33 4.69 18.21
C TYR A 186 5.29 5.95 19.10
N ARG A 187 4.86 5.81 20.36
CA ARG A 187 4.70 6.92 21.31
C ARG A 187 6.02 7.43 21.85
N PHE A 188 6.95 6.54 22.19
CA PHE A 188 8.20 6.87 22.89
C PHE A 188 9.42 6.81 21.97
N GLY A 189 9.32 6.18 20.81
CA GLY A 189 10.40 6.16 19.82
C GLY A 189 10.67 7.55 19.27
N LYS A 190 11.93 8.01 19.42
CA LYS A 190 12.34 9.32 18.90
C LYS A 190 12.81 9.20 17.45
N GLY A 191 12.45 10.17 16.63
CA GLY A 191 12.89 10.27 15.24
C GLY A 191 12.53 9.03 14.42
N PHE A 192 13.52 8.35 13.87
CA PHE A 192 13.34 7.19 13.00
C PHE A 192 12.71 5.98 13.70
N LEU A 193 12.97 5.78 15.01
CA LEU A 193 12.46 4.60 15.73
C LEU A 193 10.93 4.54 15.76
N GLY A 194 10.26 5.69 15.82
CA GLY A 194 8.79 5.74 15.73
C GLY A 194 8.25 5.19 14.39
N ASN A 195 8.97 5.41 13.30
CA ASN A 195 8.60 4.89 11.97
C ASN A 195 8.79 3.36 11.88
N LEU A 196 9.61 2.78 12.74
CA LEU A 196 9.86 1.35 12.82
C LEU A 196 8.93 0.62 13.82
N ALA A 197 7.92 1.29 14.36
CA ALA A 197 7.10 0.75 15.46
C ALA A 197 6.52 -0.64 15.15
N ILE A 198 6.03 -0.88 13.93
CA ILE A 198 5.49 -2.18 13.52
C ILE A 198 6.60 -3.24 13.50
N LEU A 199 7.74 -2.94 12.87
CA LEU A 199 8.87 -3.87 12.80
C LEU A 199 9.42 -4.21 14.19
N VAL A 200 9.57 -3.21 15.06
CA VAL A 200 10.01 -3.42 16.46
C VAL A 200 8.98 -4.25 17.22
N GLY A 201 7.68 -3.98 17.02
CA GLY A 201 6.60 -4.78 17.60
C GLY A 201 6.66 -6.25 17.16
N LEU A 202 6.89 -6.50 15.87
CA LEU A 202 7.07 -7.86 15.33
C LEU A 202 8.28 -8.57 15.95
N ILE A 203 9.43 -7.91 16.04
CA ILE A 203 10.66 -8.48 16.65
C ILE A 203 10.44 -8.81 18.11
N LEU A 204 9.96 -7.85 18.91
CA LEU A 204 9.75 -8.05 20.35
C LEU A 204 8.61 -9.02 20.63
N GLY A 205 7.52 -8.96 19.84
CA GLY A 205 6.41 -9.92 19.92
C GLY A 205 6.87 -11.35 19.61
N THR A 206 7.71 -11.53 18.58
CA THR A 206 8.29 -12.84 18.25
C THR A 206 9.22 -13.33 19.38
N ALA A 207 10.02 -12.43 19.98
CA ALA A 207 10.84 -12.79 21.13
C ALA A 207 9.99 -13.24 22.34
N LEU A 208 8.86 -12.58 22.61
CA LEU A 208 7.90 -13.04 23.61
C LEU A 208 7.30 -14.42 23.25
N ALA A 209 6.95 -14.62 21.98
CA ALA A 209 6.44 -15.91 21.50
C ALA A 209 7.45 -17.05 21.65
N MET A 210 8.74 -16.76 21.48
CA MET A 210 9.83 -17.72 21.76
C MET A 210 9.88 -18.11 23.22
N ILE A 211 9.77 -17.14 24.13
CA ILE A 211 9.75 -17.39 25.59
C ILE A 211 8.54 -18.24 25.96
N CYS A 212 7.39 -18.05 25.28
CA CYS A 212 6.18 -18.85 25.48
C CYS A 212 6.22 -20.23 24.79
N GLY A 213 7.28 -20.57 24.05
CA GLY A 213 7.41 -21.86 23.33
C GLY A 213 6.47 -22.02 22.13
N ILE A 214 5.97 -20.90 21.55
CA ILE A 214 5.01 -20.92 20.44
C ILE A 214 5.71 -20.89 19.09
N THR A 215 6.98 -20.49 19.03
CA THR A 215 7.71 -20.26 17.79
C THR A 215 8.62 -21.43 17.47
N ASP A 216 8.56 -21.92 16.21
CA ASP A 216 9.48 -22.93 15.68
C ASP A 216 10.31 -22.33 14.54
N PHE A 217 11.64 -22.31 14.72
CA PHE A 217 12.61 -21.85 13.73
C PHE A 217 13.29 -22.99 12.97
N SER A 218 12.78 -24.22 13.02
CA SER A 218 13.37 -25.38 12.35
C SER A 218 13.54 -25.14 10.84
N GLU A 219 12.58 -24.46 10.21
CA GLU A 219 12.62 -24.14 8.77
C GLU A 219 13.77 -23.18 8.40
N VAL A 220 14.18 -22.31 9.30
CA VAL A 220 15.34 -21.44 9.07
C VAL A 220 16.61 -22.29 8.90
N GLY A 221 16.72 -23.39 9.67
CA GLY A 221 17.83 -24.35 9.53
C GLY A 221 17.85 -25.04 8.16
N ARG A 222 16.67 -25.41 7.64
CA ARG A 222 16.50 -26.13 6.37
C ARG A 222 16.61 -25.24 5.14
N SER A 223 16.30 -23.95 5.27
CA SER A 223 16.31 -23.00 4.16
C SER A 223 17.73 -22.79 3.61
N GLN A 224 17.82 -22.62 2.30
CA GLN A 224 19.07 -22.30 1.61
C GLN A 224 19.57 -20.90 1.97
N TRP A 225 20.88 -20.69 1.91
CA TRP A 225 21.47 -19.37 2.10
C TRP A 225 21.17 -18.43 0.94
N VAL A 226 21.27 -18.93 -0.29
CA VAL A 226 21.06 -18.16 -1.52
C VAL A 226 20.15 -18.96 -2.45
N SER A 227 19.18 -18.27 -3.04
CA SER A 227 18.30 -18.84 -4.06
C SER A 227 18.06 -17.82 -5.17
N VAL A 228 17.90 -18.30 -6.38
CA VAL A 228 17.53 -17.47 -7.54
C VAL A 228 16.01 -17.48 -7.68
N ILE A 229 15.45 -16.32 -8.00
CA ILE A 229 14.02 -16.21 -8.27
C ILE A 229 13.70 -16.84 -9.62
N THR A 230 12.87 -17.86 -9.60
CA THR A 230 12.47 -18.62 -10.79
C THR A 230 11.19 -18.03 -11.37
N PRO A 231 11.19 -17.50 -12.60
CA PRO A 231 9.96 -17.07 -13.27
C PRO A 231 8.96 -18.24 -13.38
N PHE A 232 7.68 -17.93 -13.23
CA PHE A 232 6.58 -18.90 -13.38
C PHE A 232 6.76 -20.16 -12.50
N TYR A 233 7.26 -20.02 -11.29
CA TYR A 233 7.54 -21.13 -10.37
C TYR A 233 6.30 -22.01 -10.11
N PHE A 234 5.11 -21.40 -9.95
CA PHE A 234 3.86 -22.12 -9.73
C PHE A 234 3.25 -22.69 -11.01
N GLY A 235 3.83 -22.43 -12.18
CA GLY A 235 3.33 -22.84 -13.48
C GLY A 235 3.06 -21.65 -14.40
N LEU A 236 2.62 -21.95 -15.63
CA LEU A 236 2.26 -20.91 -16.59
C LEU A 236 0.98 -20.19 -16.17
N PRO A 237 0.92 -18.86 -16.37
CA PRO A 237 -0.26 -18.07 -16.02
C PRO A 237 -1.49 -18.52 -16.81
N THR A 238 -2.62 -18.61 -16.13
CA THR A 238 -3.94 -18.83 -16.74
C THR A 238 -4.73 -17.52 -16.73
N PHE A 239 -5.63 -17.35 -17.68
CA PHE A 239 -6.31 -16.08 -17.90
C PHE A 239 -7.82 -16.27 -17.78
N ASP A 240 -8.42 -15.61 -16.79
CA ASP A 240 -9.87 -15.50 -16.62
C ASP A 240 -10.30 -14.04 -16.76
N PHE A 241 -11.36 -13.80 -17.53
CA PHE A 241 -11.78 -12.44 -17.85
C PHE A 241 -12.23 -11.63 -16.63
N ALA A 242 -13.00 -12.25 -15.73
CA ALA A 242 -13.48 -11.58 -14.52
C ALA A 242 -12.36 -11.25 -13.56
N SER A 243 -11.40 -12.17 -13.40
CA SER A 243 -10.19 -11.98 -12.62
C SER A 243 -9.33 -10.83 -13.15
N ILE A 244 -9.17 -10.74 -14.47
CA ILE A 244 -8.46 -9.66 -15.14
C ILE A 244 -9.15 -8.31 -14.87
N ILE A 245 -10.47 -8.23 -15.06
CA ILE A 245 -11.22 -6.98 -14.80
C ILE A 245 -11.11 -6.57 -13.34
N SER A 246 -11.23 -7.50 -12.40
CA SER A 246 -11.07 -7.22 -10.98
C SER A 246 -9.69 -6.62 -10.68
N MET A 247 -8.63 -7.20 -11.25
CA MET A 247 -7.27 -6.73 -11.04
C MET A 247 -6.99 -5.39 -11.76
N ILE A 248 -7.60 -5.13 -12.91
CA ILE A 248 -7.56 -3.82 -13.60
C ILE A 248 -8.18 -2.73 -12.71
N ILE A 249 -9.32 -3.01 -12.07
CA ILE A 249 -9.96 -2.06 -11.14
C ILE A 249 -9.03 -1.75 -9.97
N VAL A 250 -8.36 -2.76 -9.41
CA VAL A 250 -7.34 -2.56 -8.37
C VAL A 250 -6.23 -1.64 -8.88
N MET A 251 -5.71 -1.89 -10.08
CA MET A 251 -4.62 -1.07 -10.63
C MET A 251 -5.05 0.37 -10.92
N LEU A 252 -6.30 0.63 -11.27
CA LEU A 252 -6.80 2.01 -11.37
C LEU A 252 -6.77 2.72 -10.01
N VAL A 253 -7.10 2.02 -8.93
CA VAL A 253 -6.98 2.54 -7.55
C VAL A 253 -5.51 2.82 -7.20
N VAL A 254 -4.63 1.87 -7.50
CA VAL A 254 -3.18 2.01 -7.29
C VAL A 254 -2.62 3.21 -8.03
N MET A 255 -3.01 3.43 -9.29
CA MET A 255 -2.58 4.62 -10.06
C MET A 255 -2.95 5.93 -9.36
N VAL A 256 -4.09 5.99 -8.69
CA VAL A 256 -4.50 7.17 -7.92
C VAL A 256 -3.67 7.32 -6.65
N GLU A 257 -3.45 6.24 -5.91
CA GLU A 257 -2.62 6.21 -4.70
C GLU A 257 -1.20 6.68 -5.01
N THR A 258 -0.55 6.06 -6.00
CA THR A 258 0.79 6.45 -6.45
C THR A 258 0.85 7.89 -6.96
N THR A 259 -0.22 8.40 -7.59
CA THR A 259 -0.30 9.81 -8.00
C THR A 259 -0.22 10.73 -6.78
N GLY A 260 -0.99 10.44 -5.73
CA GLY A 260 -0.96 11.20 -4.47
C GLY A 260 0.43 11.21 -3.82
N ASP A 261 1.04 10.03 -3.71
CA ASP A 261 2.36 9.87 -3.11
C ASP A 261 3.46 10.55 -3.94
N SER A 262 3.38 10.47 -5.27
CA SER A 262 4.33 11.12 -6.18
C SER A 262 4.29 12.63 -6.05
N ILE A 263 3.09 13.22 -5.99
CA ILE A 263 2.91 14.66 -5.79
C ILE A 263 3.47 15.07 -4.43
N ALA A 264 3.17 14.33 -3.37
CA ALA A 264 3.67 14.60 -2.03
C ALA A 264 5.21 14.54 -1.97
N VAL A 265 5.82 13.52 -2.58
CA VAL A 265 7.29 13.44 -2.71
C VAL A 265 7.82 14.62 -3.51
N GLY A 266 7.19 14.94 -4.65
CA GLY A 266 7.58 16.07 -5.49
C GLY A 266 7.61 17.40 -4.73
N GLU A 267 6.62 17.65 -3.87
CA GLU A 267 6.57 18.83 -2.98
C GLU A 267 7.71 18.81 -1.94
N ILE A 268 7.95 17.66 -1.30
CA ILE A 268 9.02 17.53 -0.27
C ILE A 268 10.41 17.76 -0.87
N VAL A 269 10.64 17.29 -2.11
CA VAL A 269 11.96 17.35 -2.75
C VAL A 269 12.13 18.54 -3.70
N ASP A 270 11.16 19.45 -3.75
CA ASP A 270 11.14 20.64 -4.62
C ASP A 270 11.24 20.31 -6.12
N LYS A 271 10.67 19.16 -6.53
CA LYS A 271 10.59 18.72 -7.92
C LYS A 271 9.13 18.52 -8.33
N PRO A 272 8.47 19.51 -8.93
CA PRO A 272 7.08 19.41 -9.34
C PRO A 272 6.82 18.21 -10.26
N ILE A 273 5.75 17.45 -10.01
CA ILE A 273 5.33 16.32 -10.81
C ILE A 273 4.29 16.79 -11.83
N GLY A 274 4.71 16.93 -13.08
CA GLY A 274 3.83 17.25 -14.20
C GLY A 274 3.22 15.97 -14.83
N GLN A 275 2.47 16.15 -15.92
CA GLN A 275 1.80 15.03 -16.58
C GLN A 275 2.77 13.99 -17.16
N LYS A 276 3.93 14.43 -17.66
CA LYS A 276 4.96 13.53 -18.23
C LYS A 276 5.65 12.71 -17.13
N GLU A 277 6.00 13.36 -16.04
CA GLU A 277 6.61 12.74 -14.86
C GLU A 277 5.64 11.74 -14.23
N LEU A 278 4.38 12.12 -14.07
CA LEU A 278 3.34 11.22 -13.56
C LEU A 278 3.15 10.00 -14.46
N ALA A 279 3.07 10.19 -15.76
CA ALA A 279 2.97 9.07 -16.70
C ALA A 279 4.19 8.13 -16.59
N ALA A 280 5.39 8.66 -16.37
CA ALA A 280 6.60 7.85 -16.19
C ALA A 280 6.58 7.06 -14.85
N VAL A 281 6.09 7.68 -13.77
CA VAL A 281 5.87 7.03 -12.48
C VAL A 281 4.88 5.86 -12.62
N LEU A 282 3.72 6.10 -13.22
CA LEU A 282 2.66 5.10 -13.37
C LEU A 282 3.05 3.96 -14.35
N ARG A 283 3.89 4.26 -15.36
CA ARG A 283 4.49 3.20 -16.19
C ARG A 283 5.43 2.32 -15.38
N ALA A 284 6.15 2.87 -14.41
CA ALA A 284 6.97 2.06 -13.52
C ALA A 284 6.10 1.11 -12.67
N ASP A 285 4.97 1.56 -12.14
CA ASP A 285 4.03 0.69 -11.41
C ASP A 285 3.51 -0.43 -12.31
N GLY A 286 3.09 -0.09 -13.54
CA GLY A 286 2.59 -1.08 -14.50
C GLY A 286 3.66 -2.11 -14.89
N LEU A 287 4.88 -1.66 -15.20
CA LEU A 287 5.99 -2.54 -15.55
C LEU A 287 6.40 -3.41 -14.36
N SER A 288 6.47 -2.84 -13.16
CA SER A 288 6.80 -3.57 -11.94
C SER A 288 5.75 -4.62 -11.60
N THR A 289 4.46 -4.30 -11.79
CA THR A 289 3.36 -5.25 -11.61
C THR A 289 3.43 -6.39 -12.64
N LEU A 290 3.73 -6.09 -13.90
CA LEU A 290 3.92 -7.10 -14.94
C LEU A 290 5.10 -8.02 -14.60
N ILE A 291 6.25 -7.46 -14.20
CA ILE A 291 7.41 -8.24 -13.73
C ILE A 291 7.04 -9.05 -12.49
N GLY A 292 6.26 -8.49 -11.56
CA GLY A 292 5.76 -9.16 -10.38
C GLY A 292 4.98 -10.43 -10.73
N GLY A 293 4.05 -10.34 -11.69
CA GLY A 293 3.30 -11.51 -12.17
C GLY A 293 4.17 -12.60 -12.79
N ILE A 294 5.26 -12.22 -13.47
CA ILE A 294 6.23 -13.17 -14.06
C ILE A 294 7.10 -13.83 -12.98
N LEU A 295 7.54 -13.06 -11.98
CA LEU A 295 8.43 -13.52 -10.90
C LEU A 295 7.70 -14.10 -9.70
N ASN A 296 6.38 -14.33 -9.80
CA ASN A 296 5.53 -14.85 -8.72
C ASN A 296 5.47 -13.92 -7.50
N SER A 297 5.43 -12.63 -7.75
CA SER A 297 5.14 -11.58 -6.80
C SER A 297 3.77 -10.96 -7.09
N PHE A 298 3.52 -9.75 -6.64
CA PHE A 298 2.21 -9.14 -6.54
C PHE A 298 2.15 -7.78 -7.26
N PRO A 299 0.99 -7.11 -7.34
CA PRO A 299 0.89 -5.76 -7.89
C PRO A 299 1.64 -4.72 -7.04
N TYR A 300 2.28 -3.76 -7.69
CA TYR A 300 3.15 -2.77 -7.08
C TYR A 300 2.52 -1.38 -7.02
N THR A 301 2.85 -0.65 -5.93
CA THR A 301 2.45 0.72 -5.66
C THR A 301 3.59 1.50 -5.00
N ALA A 302 3.49 2.82 -4.96
CA ALA A 302 4.31 3.65 -4.08
C ALA A 302 3.98 3.37 -2.61
N PHE A 303 5.00 3.39 -1.73
CA PHE A 303 4.81 3.16 -0.29
C PHE A 303 4.73 4.49 0.46
N ALA A 304 3.52 4.87 0.87
CA ALA A 304 3.22 6.13 1.55
C ALA A 304 4.00 6.34 2.86
N GLN A 305 4.32 5.25 3.60
CA GLN A 305 5.12 5.32 4.82
C GLN A 305 6.51 5.92 4.57
N ASN A 306 7.09 5.62 3.41
CA ASN A 306 8.41 6.11 3.02
C ASN A 306 8.39 7.57 2.58
N VAL A 307 7.27 8.11 2.13
CA VAL A 307 7.08 9.55 1.89
C VAL A 307 7.26 10.32 3.20
N GLY A 308 6.68 9.84 4.29
CA GLY A 308 6.87 10.40 5.63
C GLY A 308 8.33 10.38 6.08
N LEU A 309 9.08 9.31 5.75
CA LEU A 309 10.50 9.20 6.09
C LEU A 309 11.34 10.28 5.39
N ILE A 310 11.08 10.58 4.10
CA ILE A 310 11.76 11.66 3.37
C ILE A 310 11.50 13.01 4.05
N ALA A 311 10.25 13.26 4.48
CA ALA A 311 9.88 14.50 5.16
C ALA A 311 10.63 14.68 6.50
N VAL A 312 10.78 13.59 7.28
CA VAL A 312 11.45 13.60 8.59
C VAL A 312 12.97 13.68 8.44
N THR A 313 13.57 12.89 7.57
CA THR A 313 15.03 12.85 7.38
C THR A 313 15.57 14.02 6.57
N ARG A 314 14.70 14.63 5.74
CA ARG A 314 15.06 15.67 4.75
C ARG A 314 16.13 15.22 3.75
N VAL A 315 16.30 13.91 3.58
CA VAL A 315 17.19 13.33 2.58
C VAL A 315 16.43 13.19 1.26
N LYS A 316 16.72 14.08 0.32
CA LYS A 316 15.97 14.23 -0.94
C LYS A 316 16.53 13.38 -2.10
N SER A 317 17.68 12.74 -1.90
CA SER A 317 18.39 12.01 -2.96
C SER A 317 17.64 10.74 -3.39
N ARG A 318 17.34 10.61 -4.69
CA ARG A 318 16.76 9.38 -5.26
C ARG A 318 17.71 8.19 -5.21
N PHE A 319 19.02 8.44 -5.14
CA PHE A 319 20.04 7.38 -5.05
C PHE A 319 20.02 6.67 -3.69
N VAL A 320 19.54 7.33 -2.63
CA VAL A 320 19.27 6.69 -1.34
C VAL A 320 18.20 5.62 -1.48
N VAL A 321 17.12 5.95 -2.17
CA VAL A 321 16.02 4.98 -2.41
C VAL A 321 16.44 3.93 -3.45
N ALA A 322 17.31 4.28 -4.41
CA ALA A 322 17.93 3.27 -5.29
C ALA A 322 18.80 2.28 -4.48
N ALA A 323 19.55 2.75 -3.49
CA ALA A 323 20.29 1.85 -2.59
C ALA A 323 19.35 0.92 -1.79
N SER A 324 18.17 1.41 -1.40
CA SER A 324 17.13 0.54 -0.82
C SER A 324 16.72 -0.57 -1.77
N GLY A 325 16.57 -0.24 -3.06
CA GLY A 325 16.27 -1.24 -4.10
C GLY A 325 17.34 -2.33 -4.19
N VAL A 326 18.61 -1.95 -4.12
CA VAL A 326 19.72 -2.92 -4.08
C VAL A 326 19.67 -3.79 -2.83
N ILE A 327 19.41 -3.20 -1.65
CA ILE A 327 19.27 -3.95 -0.40
C ILE A 327 18.10 -4.94 -0.50
N LEU A 328 16.94 -4.53 -1.04
CA LEU A 328 15.77 -5.39 -1.21
C LEU A 328 16.05 -6.58 -2.16
N ILE A 329 16.76 -6.34 -3.27
CA ILE A 329 17.21 -7.42 -4.17
C ILE A 329 18.07 -8.42 -3.41
N LEU A 330 19.05 -7.92 -2.65
CA LEU A 330 19.91 -8.80 -1.85
C LEU A 330 19.09 -9.59 -0.82
N LEU A 331 18.18 -8.95 -0.09
CA LEU A 331 17.30 -9.63 0.86
C LEU A 331 16.44 -10.71 0.18
N GLY A 332 15.92 -10.44 -1.02
CA GLY A 332 15.16 -11.41 -1.82
C GLY A 332 15.99 -12.62 -2.30
N LEU A 333 17.31 -12.50 -2.35
CA LEU A 333 18.20 -13.61 -2.70
C LEU A 333 18.60 -14.50 -1.50
N PHE A 334 18.20 -14.12 -0.26
CA PHE A 334 18.52 -14.86 0.97
C PHE A 334 17.28 -15.51 1.61
N PRO A 335 16.88 -16.73 1.18
CA PRO A 335 15.70 -17.42 1.72
C PRO A 335 15.72 -17.61 3.24
N LYS A 336 16.88 -17.71 3.87
CA LYS A 336 16.98 -17.79 5.34
C LYS A 336 16.34 -16.61 6.06
N LEU A 337 16.47 -15.40 5.51
CA LEU A 337 15.83 -14.20 6.09
C LEU A 337 14.32 -14.25 5.89
N ALA A 338 13.85 -14.70 4.74
CA ALA A 338 12.42 -14.91 4.49
C ALA A 338 11.85 -16.01 5.40
N ALA A 339 12.61 -17.09 5.67
CA ALA A 339 12.22 -18.14 6.60
C ALA A 339 12.05 -17.63 8.03
N VAL A 340 12.92 -16.73 8.51
CA VAL A 340 12.74 -16.07 9.83
C VAL A 340 11.40 -15.35 9.89
N VAL A 341 11.02 -14.65 8.82
CA VAL A 341 9.73 -13.95 8.75
C VAL A 341 8.56 -14.93 8.67
N ALA A 342 8.70 -16.01 7.91
CA ALA A 342 7.68 -17.05 7.79
C ALA A 342 7.41 -17.79 9.12
N CYS A 343 8.40 -17.81 10.04
CA CYS A 343 8.27 -18.37 11.38
C CYS A 343 7.63 -17.43 12.42
N ILE A 344 7.28 -16.20 12.04
CA ILE A 344 6.58 -15.28 12.96
C ILE A 344 5.19 -15.84 13.26
N PRO A 345 4.82 -16.06 14.54
CA PRO A 345 3.52 -16.62 14.90
C PRO A 345 2.36 -15.70 14.46
N ASN A 346 1.25 -16.31 14.03
CA ASN A 346 0.05 -15.58 13.61
C ASN A 346 -0.41 -14.57 14.66
N ALA A 347 -0.40 -14.93 15.95
CA ALA A 347 -0.80 -14.03 17.03
C ALA A 347 0.01 -12.72 17.03
N VAL A 348 1.32 -12.79 16.80
CA VAL A 348 2.22 -11.64 16.71
C VAL A 348 1.90 -10.81 15.46
N LEU A 349 1.72 -11.49 14.31
CA LEU A 349 1.28 -10.85 13.06
C LEU A 349 -0.06 -10.13 13.25
N GLY A 350 -0.98 -10.71 14.01
CA GLY A 350 -2.29 -10.13 14.31
C GLY A 350 -2.19 -8.82 15.08
N GLY A 351 -1.40 -8.78 16.13
CA GLY A 351 -1.17 -7.56 16.92
C GLY A 351 -0.55 -6.43 16.08
N ALA A 352 0.46 -6.75 15.29
CA ALA A 352 1.08 -5.79 14.37
C ALA A 352 0.12 -5.40 13.23
N GLY A 353 -0.67 -6.35 12.72
CA GLY A 353 -1.64 -6.18 11.64
C GLY A 353 -2.76 -5.21 12.00
N ILE A 354 -3.30 -5.27 13.22
CA ILE A 354 -4.30 -4.31 13.71
C ILE A 354 -3.75 -2.88 13.62
N ALA A 355 -2.52 -2.64 14.07
CA ALA A 355 -1.90 -1.33 13.97
C ALA A 355 -1.68 -0.92 12.51
N MET A 356 -1.20 -1.82 11.67
CA MET A 356 -0.88 -1.56 10.27
C MET A 356 -2.13 -1.26 9.44
N PHE A 357 -3.17 -2.09 9.52
CA PHE A 357 -4.41 -1.88 8.78
C PHE A 357 -5.20 -0.70 9.34
N GLY A 358 -5.14 -0.46 10.65
CA GLY A 358 -5.65 0.75 11.29
C GLY A 358 -4.99 2.02 10.76
N MET A 359 -3.69 2.01 10.48
CA MET A 359 -3.00 3.14 9.85
C MET A 359 -3.45 3.37 8.40
N ILE A 360 -3.80 2.32 7.65
CA ILE A 360 -4.40 2.46 6.30
C ILE A 360 -5.76 3.18 6.43
N ILE A 361 -6.64 2.74 7.35
CA ILE A 361 -7.91 3.42 7.62
C ILE A 361 -7.68 4.91 7.95
N ALA A 362 -6.75 5.19 8.86
CA ALA A 362 -6.43 6.57 9.27
C ALA A 362 -5.89 7.41 8.10
N SER A 363 -5.14 6.82 7.18
CA SER A 363 -4.68 7.49 5.95
C SER A 363 -5.84 7.86 5.03
N GLY A 364 -6.81 6.96 4.86
CA GLY A 364 -8.05 7.24 4.13
C GLY A 364 -8.85 8.37 4.76
N ILE A 365 -9.05 8.33 6.10
CA ILE A 365 -9.74 9.39 6.86
C ILE A 365 -9.00 10.73 6.69
N ARG A 366 -7.68 10.76 6.75
CA ARG A 366 -6.89 11.98 6.52
C ARG A 366 -7.10 12.55 5.11
N SER A 367 -7.26 11.69 4.10
CA SER A 367 -7.60 12.13 2.74
C SER A 367 -9.01 12.72 2.69
N LEU A 368 -9.98 12.09 3.37
CA LEU A 368 -11.35 12.60 3.49
C LEU A 368 -11.43 13.93 4.25
N GLY A 369 -10.52 14.18 5.18
CA GLY A 369 -10.43 15.46 5.90
C GLY A 369 -10.14 16.68 5.00
N LYS A 370 -9.73 16.45 3.74
CA LYS A 370 -9.55 17.52 2.73
C LYS A 370 -10.81 17.78 1.90
N VAL A 371 -11.89 17.05 2.15
CA VAL A 371 -13.14 17.08 1.38
C VAL A 371 -14.18 17.94 2.10
N SER A 372 -14.89 18.82 1.38
CA SER A 372 -16.10 19.44 1.93
C SER A 372 -17.25 18.43 1.89
N PHE A 373 -17.93 18.30 3.02
CA PHE A 373 -19.15 17.51 3.17
C PHE A 373 -20.42 18.36 3.16
N ASP A 374 -20.29 19.66 2.89
CA ASP A 374 -21.43 20.53 2.73
C ASP A 374 -22.26 20.11 1.51
N GLY A 375 -23.58 19.97 1.69
CA GLY A 375 -24.50 19.55 0.62
C GLY A 375 -24.83 18.05 0.55
N ASN A 376 -24.32 17.22 1.49
CA ASN A 376 -24.65 15.79 1.71
C ASN A 376 -24.22 14.77 0.62
N TYR A 377 -23.94 15.16 -0.62
CA TYR A 377 -23.60 14.20 -1.69
C TYR A 377 -22.31 13.41 -1.39
N ASN A 378 -21.26 14.10 -0.95
CA ASN A 378 -20.00 13.46 -0.61
C ASN A 378 -20.15 12.56 0.62
N LEU A 379 -20.95 12.98 1.62
CA LEU A 379 -21.25 12.16 2.79
C LEU A 379 -21.96 10.86 2.40
N MET A 380 -22.98 10.96 1.53
CA MET A 380 -23.73 9.81 1.03
C MET A 380 -22.84 8.87 0.18
N LEU A 381 -21.94 9.42 -0.63
CA LEU A 381 -20.97 8.64 -1.40
C LEU A 381 -20.11 7.79 -0.45
N VAL A 382 -19.51 8.41 0.58
CA VAL A 382 -18.68 7.71 1.56
C VAL A 382 -19.50 6.63 2.29
N ALA A 383 -20.68 6.99 2.79
CA ALA A 383 -21.53 6.08 3.57
C ALA A 383 -21.94 4.84 2.76
N ILE A 384 -22.47 5.04 1.54
CA ILE A 384 -22.93 3.93 0.70
C ILE A 384 -21.75 3.05 0.25
N SER A 385 -20.64 3.66 -0.16
CA SER A 385 -19.48 2.90 -0.63
C SER A 385 -18.88 2.02 0.46
N ILE A 386 -18.73 2.55 1.68
CA ILE A 386 -18.29 1.76 2.84
C ILE A 386 -19.34 0.68 3.17
N GLY A 387 -20.64 1.03 3.22
CA GLY A 387 -21.71 0.08 3.50
C GLY A 387 -21.71 -1.10 2.53
N VAL A 388 -21.62 -0.84 1.21
CA VAL A 388 -21.55 -1.91 0.19
C VAL A 388 -20.28 -2.75 0.36
N SER A 389 -19.15 -2.14 0.65
CA SER A 389 -17.89 -2.88 0.86
C SER A 389 -17.93 -3.83 2.05
N MET A 390 -18.79 -3.57 3.04
CA MET A 390 -18.93 -4.39 4.23
C MET A 390 -19.91 -5.57 4.04
N ILE A 391 -20.73 -5.59 2.98
CA ILE A 391 -21.69 -6.67 2.76
C ILE A 391 -21.02 -8.05 2.77
N PRO A 392 -19.97 -8.31 1.98
CA PRO A 392 -19.32 -9.63 1.98
C PRO A 392 -18.62 -9.97 3.31
N LEU A 393 -18.22 -8.97 4.10
CA LEU A 393 -17.65 -9.20 5.44
C LEU A 393 -18.71 -9.58 6.45
N ALA A 394 -19.88 -8.91 6.41
CA ALA A 394 -20.99 -9.17 7.33
C ALA A 394 -21.77 -10.42 6.96
N ALA A 395 -21.94 -10.70 5.68
CA ALA A 395 -22.69 -11.82 5.16
C ALA A 395 -21.95 -12.49 3.98
N PRO A 396 -20.96 -13.37 4.22
CA PRO A 396 -20.13 -13.98 3.16
C PRO A 396 -20.92 -14.74 2.10
N GLN A 397 -22.11 -15.24 2.43
CA GLN A 397 -22.99 -15.98 1.52
C GLN A 397 -23.95 -15.10 0.70
N PHE A 398 -23.94 -13.77 0.93
CA PHE A 398 -24.93 -12.86 0.32
C PHE A 398 -24.92 -12.95 -1.22
N TYR A 399 -23.76 -13.11 -1.83
CA TYR A 399 -23.59 -13.23 -3.27
C TYR A 399 -23.41 -14.66 -3.77
N ALA A 400 -23.73 -15.69 -2.96
CA ALA A 400 -23.47 -17.10 -3.29
C ALA A 400 -24.21 -17.59 -4.56
N HIS A 401 -25.39 -17.04 -4.85
CA HIS A 401 -26.20 -17.41 -6.01
C HIS A 401 -25.92 -16.61 -7.28
N PHE A 402 -24.98 -15.67 -7.23
CA PHE A 402 -24.58 -14.91 -8.41
C PHE A 402 -23.65 -15.76 -9.30
N PRO A 403 -23.59 -15.48 -10.62
CA PRO A 403 -22.63 -16.14 -11.51
C PRO A 403 -21.19 -15.94 -11.01
N ALA A 404 -20.30 -16.91 -11.27
CA ALA A 404 -18.92 -16.90 -10.76
C ALA A 404 -18.17 -15.60 -11.10
N TRP A 405 -18.30 -15.08 -12.31
CA TRP A 405 -17.68 -13.81 -12.71
C TRP A 405 -18.16 -12.62 -11.89
N ALA A 406 -19.41 -12.59 -11.48
CA ALA A 406 -19.95 -11.52 -10.64
C ALA A 406 -19.51 -11.68 -9.19
N GLN A 407 -19.35 -12.92 -8.71
CA GLN A 407 -18.86 -13.19 -7.36
C GLN A 407 -17.45 -12.65 -7.15
N ILE A 408 -16.54 -12.76 -8.15
CA ILE A 408 -15.17 -12.21 -8.07
C ILE A 408 -15.20 -10.70 -7.80
N LEU A 409 -16.13 -9.97 -8.42
CA LEU A 409 -16.25 -8.52 -8.23
C LEU A 409 -16.99 -8.15 -6.93
N LEU A 410 -18.08 -8.84 -6.62
CA LEU A 410 -19.00 -8.47 -5.54
C LEU A 410 -18.58 -9.00 -4.16
N LYS A 411 -17.95 -10.19 -4.09
CA LYS A 411 -17.41 -10.74 -2.83
C LYS A 411 -16.14 -10.02 -2.37
N SER A 412 -15.44 -9.33 -3.28
CA SER A 412 -14.37 -8.42 -2.89
C SER A 412 -14.97 -7.09 -2.44
N GLY A 413 -15.04 -6.86 -1.14
CA GLY A 413 -15.50 -5.59 -0.59
C GLY A 413 -14.69 -4.40 -1.10
N ILE A 414 -13.38 -4.59 -1.34
CA ILE A 414 -12.51 -3.55 -1.93
C ILE A 414 -12.97 -3.22 -3.35
N THR A 415 -13.17 -4.23 -4.21
CA THR A 415 -13.59 -4.02 -5.59
C THR A 415 -14.99 -3.44 -5.67
N ALA A 416 -15.96 -4.04 -4.96
CA ALA A 416 -17.34 -3.58 -4.95
C ALA A 416 -17.47 -2.14 -4.44
N GLY A 417 -16.85 -1.83 -3.31
CA GLY A 417 -16.85 -0.50 -2.73
C GLY A 417 -16.16 0.54 -3.63
N SER A 418 -15.07 0.17 -4.31
CA SER A 418 -14.38 1.06 -5.26
C SER A 418 -15.23 1.39 -6.46
N ILE A 419 -15.90 0.39 -7.05
CA ILE A 419 -16.84 0.59 -8.17
C ILE A 419 -17.95 1.54 -7.76
N VAL A 420 -18.57 1.30 -6.59
CA VAL A 420 -19.67 2.12 -6.09
C VAL A 420 -19.19 3.55 -5.81
N ALA A 421 -18.02 3.74 -5.22
CA ALA A 421 -17.47 5.08 -4.96
C ALA A 421 -17.28 5.89 -6.26
N VAL A 422 -16.74 5.25 -7.30
CA VAL A 422 -16.56 5.91 -8.62
C VAL A 422 -17.90 6.20 -9.27
N LEU A 423 -18.84 5.24 -9.29
CA LEU A 423 -20.16 5.43 -9.89
C LEU A 423 -20.94 6.54 -9.18
N LEU A 424 -20.98 6.54 -7.85
CA LEU A 424 -21.66 7.59 -7.09
C LEU A 424 -21.00 8.96 -7.29
N ASN A 425 -19.68 9.01 -7.43
CA ASN A 425 -19.01 10.26 -7.76
C ASN A 425 -19.46 10.81 -9.12
N VAL A 426 -19.57 9.95 -10.14
CA VAL A 426 -20.06 10.35 -11.47
C VAL A 426 -21.50 10.82 -11.40
N VAL A 427 -22.37 10.11 -10.65
CA VAL A 427 -23.79 10.45 -10.51
C VAL A 427 -24.00 11.76 -9.74
N PHE A 428 -23.28 11.96 -8.62
CA PHE A 428 -23.51 13.09 -7.74
C PHE A 428 -22.70 14.33 -8.12
N ASN A 429 -21.46 14.15 -8.58
CA ASN A 429 -20.51 15.25 -8.82
C ASN A 429 -20.21 15.45 -10.32
N GLY A 430 -20.69 14.54 -11.20
CA GLY A 430 -20.41 14.57 -12.64
C GLY A 430 -18.96 14.22 -12.98
N PHE A 431 -18.56 14.42 -14.24
CA PHE A 431 -17.19 14.16 -14.72
C PHE A 431 -16.18 15.26 -14.39
N GLY A 432 -16.57 16.29 -13.66
CA GLY A 432 -15.73 17.44 -13.33
C GLY A 432 -15.81 17.79 -11.84
N TYR A 433 -14.84 17.34 -11.05
CA TYR A 433 -14.65 17.84 -9.70
C TYR A 433 -14.24 19.32 -9.78
N LYS A 434 -15.13 20.22 -9.37
CA LYS A 434 -14.77 21.62 -9.15
C LYS A 434 -13.91 21.68 -7.89
N THR A 435 -12.61 21.91 -8.05
CA THR A 435 -11.75 22.24 -6.91
C THR A 435 -12.32 23.50 -6.23
N VAL A 436 -12.50 23.42 -4.90
CA VAL A 436 -13.03 24.50 -4.04
C VAL A 436 -12.18 25.81 -4.11
N ASN A 437 -11.11 25.82 -4.89
CA ASN A 437 -10.23 26.97 -5.08
C ASN A 437 -10.62 27.92 -6.23
N GLU A 438 -11.74 27.71 -6.94
CA GLU A 438 -12.30 28.81 -7.70
C GLU A 438 -13.18 29.67 -6.77
N PRO A 439 -12.81 30.93 -6.47
CA PRO A 439 -13.67 31.81 -5.70
C PRO A 439 -15.00 31.91 -6.41
N ASN A 440 -16.05 31.50 -5.70
CA ASN A 440 -17.42 31.45 -6.14
C ASN A 440 -17.73 32.72 -6.96
N ARG A 441 -18.07 32.57 -8.26
CA ARG A 441 -18.45 33.73 -9.10
C ARG A 441 -19.60 34.55 -8.50
N ALA A 442 -20.35 33.97 -7.56
CA ALA A 442 -21.36 34.67 -6.78
C ALA A 442 -20.79 35.75 -5.86
N THR A 443 -19.57 35.58 -5.30
CA THR A 443 -18.92 36.57 -4.46
C THR A 443 -18.31 37.73 -5.26
N ARG A 444 -18.13 37.59 -6.57
CA ARG A 444 -17.73 38.71 -7.45
C ARG A 444 -18.87 39.74 -7.64
N LYS A 445 -20.15 39.32 -7.53
CA LYS A 445 -21.30 40.23 -7.65
C LYS A 445 -21.49 41.11 -6.42
N TYR A 446 -21.02 40.68 -5.24
CA TYR A 446 -21.13 41.44 -4.00
C TYR A 446 -19.93 42.36 -3.72
N ARG A 447 -18.80 42.21 -4.41
CA ARG A 447 -17.65 43.13 -4.24
C ARG A 447 -17.82 44.47 -4.93
N HIS A 448 -18.86 44.70 -5.71
CA HIS A 448 -19.17 45.98 -6.32
C HIS A 448 -20.10 46.86 -5.47
N PHE A 449 -20.67 46.37 -4.35
CA PHE A 449 -21.61 47.13 -3.54
C PHE A 449 -21.03 47.70 -2.23
N THR A 450 -19.78 47.45 -1.86
CA THR A 450 -19.14 47.98 -0.64
C THR A 450 -18.08 49.03 -0.96
N ARG A 451 -18.32 49.91 -1.95
CA ARG A 451 -17.61 51.17 -2.08
C ARG A 451 -18.53 52.27 -1.58
N PHE A 452 -18.93 52.25 -0.30
CA PHE A 452 -19.47 53.37 0.40
C PHE A 452 -18.66 53.65 1.65
N LYS A 453 -18.21 54.91 1.69
CA LYS A 453 -17.42 55.61 2.68
C LYS A 453 -17.75 55.30 4.15
N GLY A 454 -16.67 55.18 4.95
CA GLY A 454 -16.60 55.82 6.26
C GLY A 454 -17.08 54.98 7.43
N TYR A 455 -16.16 54.27 8.09
CA TYR A 455 -16.16 54.08 9.55
C TYR A 455 -14.73 54.04 10.08
N PRO A 456 -14.46 54.59 11.29
CA PRO A 456 -13.10 54.83 11.79
C PRO A 456 -12.46 53.58 12.38
N LYS A 457 -11.13 53.57 12.24
CA LYS A 457 -10.25 52.64 12.96
C LYS A 457 -10.35 52.91 14.46
N HIS A 458 -10.84 51.94 15.24
CA HIS A 458 -10.51 51.70 16.63
C HIS A 458 -11.32 50.49 17.12
N PHE A 459 -10.64 49.46 17.52
CA PHE A 459 -10.95 48.32 18.39
C PHE A 459 -10.34 47.04 17.84
N TYR A 460 -9.08 46.84 18.20
CA TYR A 460 -8.50 45.53 18.57
C TYR A 460 -7.23 45.80 19.35
N GLN A 461 -7.35 45.79 20.68
CA GLN A 461 -6.28 45.34 21.58
C GLN A 461 -6.44 43.85 21.83
#